data_ec5576c4c65f6bff4015547e3b572030
#
_entry.id   ec5576c4c65f6bff4015547e3b572030
#
_cell.length_a   1.000
_cell.length_b   1.000
_cell.length_c   1.000
_cell.angle_alpha   90.00
_cell.angle_beta   90.00
_cell.angle_gamma   90.00
#
_symmetry.space_group_name_H-M   'P 1'
#
loop_
_entity.id
_entity.type
_entity.pdbx_description
1 polymer ?
#
loop_
_entity_poly.entity_id
_entity_poly.type
_entity_poly.pdbx_seq_one_letter_code
_entity_poly.pdbx_strand_id
1 'polypeptide(L)'
;MKLRRRRFLHLAAGAAVLMVTPRTTAAQQRAAAQAPLEPLVWPVVTKVPPEVRTFAGHANTVPDIVGRFGTPASLVIFTEGNHLMVLHSEDILGAFPAWAKSQPQYADLNLDNVILVTVPQPIVVQTIKTGAIALGNLTLDFSRASGYYPDIVMGGRAPLQALLKLGVIEPQVRTFSKNRGRALVVRKGNPLGINGLEDVARTDARLAQADMVEAAARAGNIAAVEALVGKSVADAVFANEVKHFPGRLGIAHRDVPEALARGYADVGLTQYHLISYWVRTFPNHFELVPITGAERFPVRIGFARIIDPLRPRALKAFDEFFFGRARDVYPRYDFARMTDEEYGAPMTLD
;
A
#
# COMPACT_ATOMS: atom_id res chain seq x y z
N MET A 1 -85.29 37.33 4.83
CA MET A 1 -84.93 36.01 4.24
C MET A 1 -83.48 35.71 4.62
N LYS A 2 -83.26 34.73 5.50
CA LYS A 2 -81.92 34.43 6.09
C LYS A 2 -81.40 33.15 5.45
N LEU A 3 -80.29 33.25 4.71
CA LEU A 3 -79.54 32.07 4.11
C LEU A 3 -78.55 31.53 5.13
N ARG A 4 -78.72 30.24 5.45
CA ARG A 4 -77.82 29.46 6.35
C ARG A 4 -76.49 29.10 5.63
N ARG A 5 -75.35 29.51 6.21
CA ARG A 5 -74.03 29.01 5.80
C ARG A 5 -73.82 27.53 6.27
N ARG A 6 -73.64 26.61 5.30
CA ARG A 6 -73.17 25.26 5.56
C ARG A 6 -71.64 25.27 5.65
N ARG A 7 -71.11 24.82 6.79
CA ARG A 7 -69.70 24.56 7.00
C ARG A 7 -69.39 23.20 6.38
N PHE A 8 -68.45 23.17 5.42
CA PHE A 8 -67.81 21.90 4.95
C PHE A 8 -66.62 21.62 5.83
N LEU A 9 -66.63 20.51 6.55
CA LEU A 9 -65.50 19.94 7.23
C LEU A 9 -64.75 19.09 6.19
N HIS A 10 -63.55 19.50 5.80
CA HIS A 10 -62.62 18.65 5.07
C HIS A 10 -61.83 17.80 6.08
N LEU A 11 -62.13 16.48 6.11
CA LEU A 11 -61.26 15.47 6.71
C LEU A 11 -60.06 15.24 5.76
N ALA A 12 -58.89 15.74 6.11
CA ALA A 12 -57.64 15.36 5.48
C ALA A 12 -57.20 14.04 6.10
N ALA A 13 -57.45 12.93 5.40
CA ALA A 13 -56.85 11.63 5.72
C ALA A 13 -55.41 11.64 5.28
N GLY A 14 -54.48 11.90 6.21
CA GLY A 14 -53.05 11.75 5.99
C GLY A 14 -52.66 10.28 5.87
N ALA A 15 -52.52 9.79 4.65
CA ALA A 15 -51.89 8.49 4.43
C ALA A 15 -50.37 8.59 4.68
N ALA A 16 -49.96 8.21 5.89
CA ALA A 16 -48.54 7.98 6.17
C ALA A 16 -48.10 6.72 5.39
N VAL A 17 -47.43 6.95 4.24
CA VAL A 17 -46.73 5.88 3.52
C VAL A 17 -45.49 5.54 4.37
N LEU A 18 -45.61 4.51 5.20
CA LEU A 18 -44.46 3.86 5.80
C LEU A 18 -43.68 3.23 4.64
N MET A 19 -42.58 3.88 4.23
CA MET A 19 -41.59 3.24 3.38
C MET A 19 -40.97 2.11 4.20
N VAL A 20 -41.51 0.90 4.05
CA VAL A 20 -40.87 -0.31 4.53
C VAL A 20 -39.71 -0.58 3.58
N THR A 21 -38.51 -0.12 3.93
CA THR A 21 -37.29 -0.58 3.27
C THR A 21 -37.21 -2.09 3.49
N PRO A 22 -37.19 -2.90 2.43
CA PRO A 22 -37.12 -4.35 2.59
C PRO A 22 -35.79 -4.67 3.32
N ARG A 23 -35.91 -5.26 4.51
CA ARG A 23 -34.74 -5.80 5.22
C ARG A 23 -34.19 -6.94 4.37
N THR A 24 -33.01 -6.73 3.77
CA THR A 24 -32.28 -7.80 3.07
C THR A 24 -31.99 -8.93 4.05
N THR A 25 -32.25 -10.17 3.63
CA THR A 25 -31.93 -11.35 4.45
C THR A 25 -30.41 -11.54 4.53
N ALA A 26 -29.92 -12.25 5.56
CA ALA A 26 -28.51 -12.59 5.68
C ALA A 26 -27.96 -13.31 4.44
N ALA A 27 -28.79 -14.16 3.81
CA ALA A 27 -28.44 -14.83 2.55
C ALA A 27 -28.27 -13.85 1.37
N GLN A 28 -29.16 -12.85 1.25
CA GLN A 28 -29.05 -11.80 0.22
C GLN A 28 -27.83 -10.91 0.45
N GLN A 29 -27.52 -10.57 1.70
CA GLN A 29 -26.33 -9.81 2.07
C GLN A 29 -25.05 -10.58 1.71
N ARG A 30 -25.01 -11.88 2.01
CA ARG A 30 -23.88 -12.75 1.65
C ARG A 30 -23.76 -12.92 0.14
N ALA A 31 -24.83 -13.10 -0.59
CA ALA A 31 -24.82 -13.17 -2.06
C ALA A 31 -24.29 -11.87 -2.68
N ALA A 32 -24.69 -10.70 -2.16
CA ALA A 32 -24.20 -9.41 -2.60
C ALA A 32 -22.69 -9.23 -2.29
N ALA A 33 -22.24 -9.72 -1.14
CA ALA A 33 -20.81 -9.69 -0.77
C ALA A 33 -19.94 -10.60 -1.65
N GLN A 34 -20.51 -11.61 -2.29
CA GLN A 34 -19.78 -12.61 -3.08
C GLN A 34 -19.93 -12.43 -4.59
N ALA A 35 -20.89 -11.63 -5.06
CA ALA A 35 -21.03 -11.35 -6.49
C ALA A 35 -19.79 -10.63 -7.03
N PRO A 36 -19.21 -11.04 -8.18
CA PRO A 36 -18.11 -10.29 -8.80
C PRO A 36 -18.51 -8.83 -9.05
N LEU A 37 -17.58 -7.91 -8.78
CA LEU A 37 -17.69 -6.51 -9.16
C LEU A 37 -17.14 -6.30 -10.57
N GLU A 38 -17.31 -5.09 -11.10
CA GLU A 38 -16.59 -4.66 -12.29
C GLU A 38 -15.09 -4.86 -12.12
N PRO A 39 -14.36 -5.28 -13.17
CA PRO A 39 -12.91 -5.46 -13.09
C PRO A 39 -12.21 -4.19 -12.64
N LEU A 40 -11.17 -4.33 -11.81
CA LEU A 40 -10.35 -3.21 -11.38
C LEU A 40 -9.46 -2.76 -12.54
N VAL A 41 -9.67 -1.53 -13.00
CA VAL A 41 -8.80 -0.88 -13.99
C VAL A 41 -7.89 0.09 -13.25
N TRP A 42 -6.66 -0.34 -13.01
CA TRP A 42 -5.68 0.45 -12.30
C TRP A 42 -5.23 1.65 -13.13
N PRO A 43 -5.08 2.84 -12.52
CA PRO A 43 -4.58 4.00 -13.23
C PRO A 43 -3.14 3.79 -13.70
N VAL A 44 -2.79 4.35 -14.83
CA VAL A 44 -1.41 4.38 -15.30
C VAL A 44 -0.62 5.33 -14.40
N VAL A 45 0.35 4.80 -13.68
CA VAL A 45 1.14 5.55 -12.67
C VAL A 45 2.24 6.37 -13.33
N THR A 46 2.65 6.00 -14.55
CA THR A 46 3.79 6.62 -15.23
C THR A 46 3.36 7.34 -16.47
N LYS A 47 3.72 8.62 -16.61
CA LYS A 47 3.74 9.33 -17.89
C LYS A 47 5.03 8.98 -18.65
N VAL A 48 5.25 7.70 -18.89
CA VAL A 48 6.46 7.24 -19.58
C VAL A 48 6.21 7.30 -21.08
N PRO A 49 7.11 7.91 -21.87
CA PRO A 49 7.02 7.88 -23.31
C PRO A 49 6.94 6.43 -23.83
N PRO A 50 6.20 6.16 -24.92
CA PRO A 50 6.02 4.80 -25.46
C PRO A 50 7.31 4.07 -25.81
N GLU A 51 8.36 4.82 -26.13
CA GLU A 51 9.70 4.31 -26.43
C GLU A 51 10.48 3.86 -25.19
N VAL A 52 10.00 4.22 -23.99
CA VAL A 52 10.62 3.82 -22.73
C VAL A 52 10.00 2.51 -22.27
N ARG A 53 10.78 1.45 -22.27
CA ARG A 53 10.35 0.16 -21.74
C ARG A 53 10.33 0.20 -20.22
N THR A 54 9.14 0.22 -19.65
CA THR A 54 8.93 0.10 -18.21
C THR A 54 7.92 -1.00 -17.92
N PHE A 55 8.09 -1.63 -16.76
CA PHE A 55 7.13 -2.56 -16.21
C PHE A 55 6.43 -1.87 -15.05
N ALA A 56 5.53 -0.95 -15.37
CA ALA A 56 4.71 -0.30 -14.37
C ALA A 56 3.37 -1.02 -14.25
N GLY A 57 3.02 -1.40 -13.04
CA GLY A 57 1.76 -2.06 -12.77
C GLY A 57 1.54 -2.26 -11.28
N HIS A 58 0.28 -2.47 -10.91
CA HIS A 58 -0.10 -2.69 -9.52
C HIS A 58 -0.23 -4.18 -9.17
N ALA A 59 0.06 -5.08 -10.11
CA ALA A 59 0.06 -6.52 -9.84
C ALA A 59 1.30 -6.91 -9.02
N ASN A 60 1.11 -7.72 -7.98
CA ASN A 60 2.22 -8.14 -7.11
C ASN A 60 3.24 -9.07 -7.77
N THR A 61 2.89 -9.65 -8.90
CA THR A 61 3.76 -10.57 -9.65
C THR A 61 4.69 -9.85 -10.63
N VAL A 62 4.47 -8.56 -10.85
CA VAL A 62 5.28 -7.73 -11.74
C VAL A 62 5.81 -6.56 -10.93
N PRO A 63 7.14 -6.31 -10.90
CA PRO A 63 7.67 -5.12 -10.25
C PRO A 63 7.16 -3.85 -10.92
N ASP A 64 6.94 -2.80 -10.14
CA ASP A 64 6.82 -1.47 -10.70
C ASP A 64 8.24 -0.96 -10.93
N ILE A 65 8.55 -0.61 -12.15
CA ILE A 65 9.85 -0.08 -12.52
C ILE A 65 9.63 1.24 -13.24
N VAL A 66 10.21 2.28 -12.68
CA VAL A 66 10.26 3.62 -13.27
C VAL A 66 11.69 3.89 -13.69
N GLY A 67 11.88 4.55 -14.83
CA GLY A 67 13.18 4.82 -15.43
C GLY A 67 13.43 4.01 -16.69
N ARG A 68 14.62 4.15 -17.27
CA ARG A 68 14.96 3.62 -18.60
C ARG A 68 16.10 2.61 -18.49
N PHE A 69 15.88 1.38 -18.97
CA PHE A 69 16.94 0.41 -19.19
C PHE A 69 17.63 0.67 -20.54
N GLY A 70 18.90 0.29 -20.65
CA GLY A 70 19.73 0.59 -21.83
C GLY A 70 20.31 2.01 -21.83
N THR A 71 20.02 2.80 -20.80
CA THR A 71 20.59 4.14 -20.57
C THR A 71 21.25 4.16 -19.20
N PRO A 72 22.40 4.80 -19.00
CA PRO A 72 23.03 4.87 -17.68
C PRO A 72 22.07 5.41 -16.62
N ALA A 73 22.00 4.73 -15.47
CA ALA A 73 21.19 5.17 -14.35
C ALA A 73 21.88 6.32 -13.61
N SER A 74 21.13 7.35 -13.27
CA SER A 74 21.59 8.49 -12.46
C SER A 74 21.52 8.21 -10.97
N LEU A 75 20.56 7.37 -10.55
CA LEU A 75 20.34 6.89 -9.19
C LEU A 75 19.45 5.65 -9.29
N VAL A 76 19.62 4.67 -8.40
CA VAL A 76 18.77 3.48 -8.33
C VAL A 76 18.25 3.28 -6.92
N ILE A 77 16.93 3.23 -6.77
CA ILE A 77 16.20 3.11 -5.51
C ILE A 77 15.39 1.82 -5.52
N PHE A 78 15.58 0.97 -4.54
CA PHE A 78 14.76 -0.21 -4.31
C PHE A 78 13.88 -0.03 -3.10
N THR A 79 12.60 -0.37 -3.22
CA THR A 79 11.66 -0.30 -2.10
C THR A 79 10.50 -1.30 -2.26
N GLU A 80 9.61 -1.34 -1.28
CA GLU A 80 8.34 -2.03 -1.40
C GLU A 80 7.30 -1.18 -2.13
N GLY A 81 6.31 -1.86 -2.74
CA GLY A 81 5.29 -1.20 -3.56
C GLY A 81 4.44 -0.16 -2.87
N ASN A 82 4.37 -0.20 -1.54
CA ASN A 82 3.63 0.76 -0.73
C ASN A 82 4.11 2.20 -0.89
N HIS A 83 5.34 2.40 -1.32
CA HIS A 83 5.98 3.71 -1.45
C HIS A 83 5.98 4.25 -2.88
N LEU A 84 5.54 3.46 -3.87
CA LEU A 84 5.56 3.85 -5.28
C LEU A 84 4.90 5.22 -5.51
N MET A 85 3.65 5.37 -5.04
CA MET A 85 2.87 6.59 -5.29
C MET A 85 3.51 7.84 -4.67
N VAL A 86 4.15 7.69 -3.52
CA VAL A 86 4.82 8.81 -2.85
C VAL A 86 6.12 9.14 -3.54
N LEU A 87 6.97 8.15 -3.78
CA LEU A 87 8.29 8.36 -4.38
C LEU A 87 8.19 8.84 -5.82
N HIS A 88 7.27 8.31 -6.61
CA HIS A 88 7.06 8.69 -8.01
C HIS A 88 6.22 9.98 -8.17
N SER A 89 5.88 10.67 -7.08
CA SER A 89 5.13 11.92 -7.13
C SER A 89 5.98 13.09 -7.65
N GLU A 90 5.28 14.15 -8.09
CA GLU A 90 5.89 15.43 -8.42
C GLU A 90 6.61 16.07 -7.21
N ASP A 91 6.20 15.72 -5.99
CA ASP A 91 6.79 16.24 -4.75
C ASP A 91 8.15 15.61 -4.41
N ILE A 92 8.41 14.36 -4.83
CA ILE A 92 9.66 13.63 -4.56
C ILE A 92 10.49 13.49 -5.84
N LEU A 93 10.32 12.43 -6.62
CA LEU A 93 11.19 12.22 -7.80
C LEU A 93 10.96 13.27 -8.89
N GLY A 94 9.75 13.83 -9.01
CA GLY A 94 9.49 14.94 -9.93
C GLY A 94 10.24 16.22 -9.56
N ALA A 95 10.34 16.53 -8.27
CA ALA A 95 11.03 17.74 -7.80
C ALA A 95 12.55 17.58 -7.64
N PHE A 96 13.05 16.35 -7.50
CA PHE A 96 14.46 16.11 -7.16
C PHE A 96 15.46 16.71 -8.17
N PRO A 97 15.30 16.54 -9.51
CA PRO A 97 16.25 17.12 -10.47
C PRO A 97 16.32 18.65 -10.41
N ALA A 98 15.18 19.32 -10.28
CA ALA A 98 15.13 20.78 -10.19
C ALA A 98 15.76 21.28 -8.88
N TRP A 99 15.51 20.59 -7.76
CA TRP A 99 16.15 20.90 -6.50
C TRP A 99 17.68 20.73 -6.57
N ALA A 100 18.16 19.62 -7.13
CA ALA A 100 19.60 19.38 -7.26
C ALA A 100 20.28 20.47 -8.10
N LYS A 101 19.67 20.89 -9.22
CA LYS A 101 20.17 22.00 -10.03
C LYS A 101 20.25 23.33 -9.28
N SER A 102 19.41 23.54 -8.28
CA SER A 102 19.46 24.75 -7.45
C SER A 102 20.55 24.72 -6.39
N GLN A 103 21.20 23.58 -6.16
CA GLN A 103 22.27 23.41 -5.18
C GLN A 103 23.62 23.47 -5.89
N PRO A 104 24.51 24.47 -5.59
CA PRO A 104 25.78 24.63 -6.28
C PRO A 104 26.63 23.36 -6.33
N GLN A 105 26.62 22.54 -5.26
CA GLN A 105 27.40 21.30 -5.14
C GLN A 105 26.83 20.12 -5.95
N TYR A 106 25.62 20.25 -6.49
CA TYR A 106 24.92 19.21 -7.26
C TYR A 106 24.44 19.66 -8.63
N ALA A 107 24.65 20.93 -8.99
CA ALA A 107 24.12 21.55 -10.22
C ALA A 107 24.60 20.87 -11.51
N ASP A 108 25.74 20.21 -11.49
CA ASP A 108 26.35 19.48 -12.59
C ASP A 108 25.86 18.01 -12.69
N LEU A 109 25.09 17.52 -11.73
CA LEU A 109 24.57 16.15 -11.77
C LEU A 109 23.55 15.99 -12.89
N ASN A 110 23.78 14.98 -13.72
CA ASN A 110 22.74 14.50 -14.64
C ASN A 110 21.81 13.55 -13.88
N LEU A 111 20.55 13.93 -13.70
CA LEU A 111 19.52 13.17 -13.00
C LEU A 111 18.36 12.75 -13.92
N ASP A 112 18.63 12.64 -15.23
CA ASP A 112 17.61 12.35 -16.24
C ASP A 112 17.09 10.92 -16.21
N ASN A 113 17.76 10.00 -15.50
CA ASN A 113 17.38 8.60 -15.41
C ASN A 113 17.48 8.04 -14.00
N VAL A 114 16.64 8.53 -13.10
CA VAL A 114 16.45 7.89 -11.78
C VAL A 114 15.60 6.64 -11.95
N ILE A 115 16.14 5.51 -11.51
CA ILE A 115 15.42 4.22 -11.54
C ILE A 115 14.83 3.94 -10.17
N LEU A 116 13.52 3.74 -10.12
CA LEU A 116 12.80 3.28 -8.94
C LEU A 116 12.24 1.88 -9.22
N VAL A 117 12.59 0.94 -8.36
CA VAL A 117 12.09 -0.45 -8.42
C VAL A 117 11.30 -0.74 -7.16
N THR A 118 10.04 -1.14 -7.30
CA THR A 118 9.22 -1.56 -6.18
C THR A 118 8.79 -3.02 -6.34
N VAL A 119 9.10 -3.82 -5.35
CA VAL A 119 8.76 -5.26 -5.30
C VAL A 119 8.51 -5.66 -3.83
N PRO A 120 7.88 -6.81 -3.58
CA PRO A 120 7.83 -7.37 -2.22
C PRO A 120 9.22 -7.45 -1.59
N GLN A 121 9.31 -7.12 -0.32
CA GLN A 121 10.61 -6.99 0.37
C GLN A 121 11.51 -8.24 0.31
N PRO A 122 11.00 -9.49 0.37
CA PRO A 122 11.82 -10.67 0.15
C PRO A 122 12.49 -10.71 -1.23
N ILE A 123 11.79 -10.17 -2.26
CA ILE A 123 12.33 -10.06 -3.62
C ILE A 123 13.43 -9.00 -3.68
N VAL A 124 13.29 -7.86 -2.95
CA VAL A 124 14.39 -6.87 -2.81
C VAL A 124 15.66 -7.55 -2.29
N VAL A 125 15.55 -8.28 -1.18
CA VAL A 125 16.68 -8.98 -0.58
C VAL A 125 17.28 -9.99 -1.56
N GLN A 126 16.44 -10.79 -2.22
CA GLN A 126 16.88 -11.79 -3.19
C GLN A 126 17.56 -11.14 -4.40
N THR A 127 17.01 -10.07 -4.93
CA THR A 127 17.60 -9.33 -6.07
C THR A 127 18.99 -8.80 -5.74
N ILE A 128 19.18 -8.25 -4.56
CA ILE A 128 20.49 -7.75 -4.11
C ILE A 128 21.50 -8.90 -3.97
N LYS A 129 21.05 -10.09 -3.50
CA LYS A 129 21.90 -11.28 -3.40
C LYS A 129 22.29 -11.85 -4.75
N THR A 130 21.38 -11.90 -5.70
CA THR A 130 21.57 -12.58 -6.99
C THR A 130 21.96 -11.64 -8.11
N GLY A 131 21.73 -10.34 -7.95
CA GLY A 131 21.89 -9.33 -9.00
C GLY A 131 20.81 -9.37 -10.08
N ALA A 132 19.68 -10.08 -9.85
CA ALA A 132 18.68 -10.24 -10.90
C ALA A 132 17.25 -10.39 -10.36
N ILE A 133 16.27 -9.98 -11.18
CA ILE A 133 14.85 -10.30 -11.01
C ILE A 133 14.42 -11.16 -12.20
N ALA A 134 13.91 -12.35 -11.95
CA ALA A 134 13.34 -13.22 -12.96
C ALA A 134 11.80 -12.99 -13.07
N LEU A 135 11.33 -12.77 -14.30
CA LEU A 135 9.92 -12.55 -14.65
C LEU A 135 9.54 -13.52 -15.77
N GLY A 136 9.24 -14.75 -15.42
CA GLY A 136 9.06 -15.80 -16.43
C GLY A 136 10.34 -16.01 -17.25
N ASN A 137 10.28 -15.80 -18.55
CA ASN A 137 11.42 -15.92 -19.47
C ASN A 137 12.28 -14.65 -19.53
N LEU A 138 11.90 -13.58 -18.85
CA LEU A 138 12.66 -12.32 -18.81
C LEU A 138 13.47 -12.29 -17.50
N THR A 139 14.76 -11.98 -17.63
CA THR A 139 15.61 -11.66 -16.49
C THR A 139 16.07 -10.21 -16.61
N LEU A 140 15.81 -9.42 -15.57
CA LEU A 140 16.31 -8.07 -15.43
C LEU A 140 17.61 -8.13 -14.61
N ASP A 141 18.69 -7.63 -15.22
CA ASP A 141 20.01 -7.61 -14.58
C ASP A 141 20.17 -6.35 -13.72
N PHE A 142 20.28 -6.56 -12.42
CA PHE A 142 20.57 -5.55 -11.40
C PHE A 142 21.91 -5.80 -10.72
N SER A 143 22.83 -6.50 -11.38
CA SER A 143 24.19 -6.66 -10.89
C SER A 143 24.96 -5.32 -10.91
N ARG A 144 26.08 -5.26 -10.20
CA ARG A 144 26.96 -4.08 -10.28
C ARG A 144 27.48 -3.83 -11.70
N ALA A 145 27.71 -4.90 -12.45
CA ALA A 145 28.23 -4.83 -13.83
C ALA A 145 27.20 -4.23 -14.81
N SER A 146 25.90 -4.43 -14.57
CA SER A 146 24.83 -3.83 -15.38
C SER A 146 24.72 -2.31 -15.21
N GLY A 147 25.27 -1.76 -14.14
CA GLY A 147 25.07 -0.36 -13.75
C GLY A 147 23.72 -0.05 -13.09
N TYR A 148 22.88 -1.08 -12.87
CA TYR A 148 21.55 -0.92 -12.25
C TYR A 148 21.48 -1.44 -10.80
N TYR A 149 22.61 -1.79 -10.20
CA TYR A 149 22.65 -2.15 -8.77
C TYR A 149 22.15 -0.96 -7.93
N PRO A 150 21.32 -1.19 -6.90
CA PRO A 150 20.76 -0.10 -6.10
C PRO A 150 21.84 0.72 -5.40
N ASP A 151 21.56 1.99 -5.19
CA ASP A 151 22.32 2.89 -4.30
C ASP A 151 21.61 3.04 -2.96
N ILE A 152 20.28 2.87 -2.97
CA ILE A 152 19.38 3.05 -1.83
C ILE A 152 18.43 1.87 -1.74
N VAL A 153 18.23 1.38 -0.51
CA VAL A 153 17.15 0.45 -0.20
C VAL A 153 16.28 1.04 0.91
N MET A 154 14.96 1.06 0.66
CA MET A 154 13.99 1.48 1.65
C MET A 154 13.11 0.28 2.04
N GLY A 155 12.94 0.04 3.33
CA GLY A 155 12.18 -1.13 3.77
C GLY A 155 11.90 -1.18 5.26
N GLY A 156 11.12 -2.17 5.66
CA GLY A 156 10.89 -2.49 7.07
C GLY A 156 12.13 -3.09 7.74
N ARG A 157 12.03 -3.27 9.06
CA ARG A 157 13.14 -3.76 9.88
C ARG A 157 13.72 -5.10 9.38
N ALA A 158 12.89 -6.12 9.18
CA ALA A 158 13.36 -7.48 8.88
C ALA A 158 14.19 -7.59 7.59
N PRO A 159 13.75 -7.06 6.41
CA PRO A 159 14.59 -7.08 5.21
C PRO A 159 15.86 -6.23 5.34
N LEU A 160 15.82 -5.08 6.01
CA LEU A 160 17.01 -4.26 6.23
C LEU A 160 18.01 -4.97 7.17
N GLN A 161 17.52 -5.67 8.19
CA GLN A 161 18.35 -6.53 9.04
C GLN A 161 19.02 -7.67 8.23
N ALA A 162 18.27 -8.27 7.30
CA ALA A 162 18.86 -9.31 6.42
C ALA A 162 19.97 -8.73 5.52
N LEU A 163 19.77 -7.52 4.97
CA LEU A 163 20.76 -6.85 4.14
C LEU A 163 21.97 -6.38 4.94
N LEU A 164 21.77 -5.94 6.19
CA LEU A 164 22.87 -5.59 7.11
C LEU A 164 23.73 -6.81 7.43
N LYS A 165 23.10 -7.96 7.74
CA LYS A 165 23.81 -9.23 7.96
C LYS A 165 24.59 -9.73 6.73
N LEU A 166 24.15 -9.36 5.53
CA LEU A 166 24.87 -9.65 4.29
C LEU A 166 26.04 -8.66 4.04
N GLY A 167 26.17 -7.62 4.85
CA GLY A 167 27.21 -6.61 4.69
C GLY A 167 27.04 -5.74 3.43
N VAL A 168 25.79 -5.55 2.95
CA VAL A 168 25.53 -4.80 1.71
C VAL A 168 24.98 -3.39 1.93
N ILE A 169 24.47 -3.10 3.13
CA ILE A 169 24.01 -1.76 3.51
C ILE A 169 24.83 -1.21 4.67
N GLU A 170 24.90 0.14 4.75
CA GLU A 170 25.49 0.82 5.89
C GLU A 170 24.67 0.55 7.17
N PRO A 171 25.31 0.48 8.36
CA PRO A 171 24.61 0.21 9.61
C PRO A 171 23.70 1.38 10.05
N GLN A 172 23.95 2.60 9.54
CA GLN A 172 23.16 3.79 9.87
C GLN A 172 21.89 3.84 9.02
N VAL A 173 20.89 3.08 9.41
CA VAL A 173 19.56 3.16 8.77
C VAL A 173 18.73 4.22 9.48
N ARG A 174 18.16 5.17 8.72
CA ARG A 174 17.32 6.24 9.27
C ARG A 174 15.84 6.00 8.97
N THR A 175 15.00 6.15 9.98
CA THR A 175 13.55 6.05 9.83
C THR A 175 12.98 7.28 9.15
N PHE A 176 12.19 7.12 8.08
CA PHE A 176 11.60 8.26 7.36
C PHE A 176 10.07 8.21 7.26
N SER A 177 9.47 7.07 7.53
CA SER A 177 8.03 6.87 7.40
C SER A 177 7.51 5.91 8.48
N LYS A 178 6.29 6.15 8.93
CA LYS A 178 5.47 5.21 9.68
C LYS A 178 4.05 5.22 9.12
N ASN A 179 3.40 4.07 9.11
CA ASN A 179 2.00 4.02 8.72
C ASN A 179 1.07 4.31 9.91
N ARG A 180 -0.25 4.34 9.64
CA ARG A 180 -1.32 4.54 10.64
C ARG A 180 -1.84 3.21 11.20
N GLY A 181 -1.04 2.14 11.15
CA GLY A 181 -1.47 0.79 11.52
C GLY A 181 -2.24 0.11 10.38
N ARG A 182 -3.16 -0.78 10.78
CA ARG A 182 -3.99 -1.58 9.87
C ARG A 182 -5.40 -1.03 9.80
N ALA A 183 -6.09 -1.38 8.73
CA ALA A 183 -7.52 -1.15 8.57
C ALA A 183 -8.15 -2.35 7.85
N LEU A 184 -9.46 -2.38 7.80
CA LEU A 184 -10.20 -3.31 6.97
C LEU A 184 -10.66 -2.60 5.70
N VAL A 185 -10.73 -3.34 4.60
CA VAL A 185 -11.41 -2.94 3.38
C VAL A 185 -12.58 -3.87 3.15
N VAL A 186 -13.72 -3.28 2.85
CA VAL A 186 -14.96 -3.99 2.50
C VAL A 186 -15.45 -3.49 1.15
N ARG A 187 -16.38 -4.21 0.55
CA ARG A 187 -17.08 -3.75 -0.64
C ARG A 187 -17.94 -2.53 -0.34
N LYS A 188 -18.14 -1.70 -1.34
CA LYS A 188 -19.03 -0.53 -1.27
C LYS A 188 -20.41 -0.90 -0.74
N GLY A 189 -20.92 -0.11 0.21
CA GLY A 189 -22.18 -0.38 0.89
C GLY A 189 -22.08 -1.39 2.03
N ASN A 190 -20.87 -1.92 2.30
CA ASN A 190 -20.57 -2.80 3.44
C ASN A 190 -21.67 -3.87 3.67
N PRO A 191 -21.91 -4.79 2.72
CA PRO A 191 -23.09 -5.67 2.73
C PRO A 191 -23.19 -6.61 3.93
N LEU A 192 -22.06 -6.87 4.61
CA LEU A 192 -22.02 -7.70 5.83
C LEU A 192 -22.07 -6.88 7.13
N GLY A 193 -22.08 -5.54 7.05
CA GLY A 193 -22.11 -4.65 8.21
C GLY A 193 -20.88 -4.77 9.10
N ILE A 194 -19.69 -4.92 8.51
CA ILE A 194 -18.42 -5.05 9.22
C ILE A 194 -17.95 -3.66 9.66
N ASN A 195 -17.88 -3.41 10.96
CA ASN A 195 -17.42 -2.14 11.54
C ASN A 195 -16.14 -2.29 12.36
N GLY A 196 -15.64 -3.51 12.53
CA GLY A 196 -14.43 -3.83 13.29
C GLY A 196 -14.04 -5.29 13.19
N LEU A 197 -13.00 -5.67 13.91
CA LEU A 197 -12.47 -7.03 13.93
C LEU A 197 -13.47 -8.05 14.51
N GLU A 198 -14.23 -7.64 15.53
CA GLU A 198 -15.24 -8.47 16.16
C GLU A 198 -16.37 -8.84 15.19
N ASP A 199 -16.71 -7.92 14.28
CA ASP A 199 -17.72 -8.22 13.24
C ASP A 199 -17.19 -9.22 12.22
N VAL A 200 -15.91 -9.17 11.87
CA VAL A 200 -15.26 -10.18 11.01
C VAL A 200 -15.40 -11.57 11.64
N ALA A 201 -15.05 -11.68 12.94
CA ALA A 201 -15.17 -12.91 13.70
C ALA A 201 -16.61 -13.43 13.76
N ARG A 202 -17.57 -12.52 14.01
CA ARG A 202 -18.99 -12.84 14.20
C ARG A 202 -19.72 -13.21 12.90
N THR A 203 -19.35 -12.59 11.78
CA THR A 203 -20.05 -12.77 10.49
C THR A 203 -19.50 -13.93 9.69
N ASP A 204 -18.48 -14.61 10.17
CA ASP A 204 -17.83 -15.69 9.43
C ASP A 204 -17.33 -15.24 8.04
N ALA A 205 -16.90 -13.98 7.97
CA ALA A 205 -16.47 -13.34 6.73
C ALA A 205 -15.17 -13.96 6.22
N ARG A 206 -15.08 -14.16 4.91
CA ARG A 206 -13.85 -14.64 4.28
C ARG A 206 -12.83 -13.49 4.22
N LEU A 207 -11.74 -13.66 4.94
CA LEU A 207 -10.70 -12.65 5.10
C LEU A 207 -9.58 -12.84 4.06
N ALA A 208 -9.27 -11.79 3.29
CA ALA A 208 -8.05 -11.73 2.50
C ALA A 208 -6.99 -10.89 3.21
N GLN A 209 -5.79 -11.43 3.31
CA GLN A 209 -4.58 -10.72 3.74
C GLN A 209 -3.36 -11.28 3.02
N ALA A 210 -2.20 -10.65 3.20
CA ALA A 210 -0.94 -11.22 2.76
C ALA A 210 -0.73 -12.59 3.39
N ASP A 211 -0.34 -13.57 2.57
CA ASP A 211 -0.04 -14.93 3.00
C ASP A 211 1.47 -15.17 3.18
N MET A 212 1.92 -16.40 3.01
CA MET A 212 3.33 -16.78 3.17
C MET A 212 4.27 -16.18 2.12
N VAL A 213 3.74 -15.60 1.02
CA VAL A 213 4.57 -14.85 0.05
C VAL A 213 5.12 -13.58 0.69
N GLU A 214 4.39 -13.01 1.63
CA GLU A 214 4.80 -11.87 2.45
C GLU A 214 4.71 -12.22 3.95
N ALA A 215 5.43 -13.26 4.36
CA ALA A 215 5.34 -13.86 5.69
C ALA A 215 5.49 -12.84 6.85
N ALA A 216 6.37 -11.85 6.70
CA ALA A 216 6.56 -10.81 7.71
C ALA A 216 5.33 -9.87 7.83
N ALA A 217 4.71 -9.53 6.70
CA ALA A 217 3.48 -8.73 6.70
C ALA A 217 2.33 -9.50 7.34
N ARG A 218 2.19 -10.78 7.00
CA ARG A 218 1.19 -11.67 7.61
C ARG A 218 1.38 -11.81 9.12
N ALA A 219 2.59 -12.12 9.56
CA ALA A 219 2.91 -12.22 10.99
C ALA A 219 2.61 -10.93 11.74
N GLY A 220 2.97 -9.78 11.16
CA GLY A 220 2.67 -8.48 11.71
C GLY A 220 1.17 -8.16 11.79
N ASN A 221 0.36 -8.64 10.84
CA ASN A 221 -1.09 -8.50 10.88
C ASN A 221 -1.69 -9.33 12.03
N ILE A 222 -1.28 -10.60 12.13
CA ILE A 222 -1.75 -11.51 13.21
C ILE A 222 -1.40 -10.93 14.57
N ALA A 223 -0.15 -10.55 14.80
CA ALA A 223 0.30 -9.99 16.06
C ALA A 223 -0.45 -8.70 16.44
N ALA A 224 -0.71 -7.81 15.47
CA ALA A 224 -1.44 -6.58 15.71
C ALA A 224 -2.92 -6.86 16.06
N VAL A 225 -3.58 -7.78 15.37
CA VAL A 225 -4.96 -8.17 15.67
C VAL A 225 -5.06 -8.82 17.03
N GLU A 226 -4.16 -9.76 17.35
CA GLU A 226 -4.12 -10.42 18.66
C GLU A 226 -3.91 -9.42 19.81
N ALA A 227 -3.03 -8.44 19.62
CA ALA A 227 -2.79 -7.38 20.61
C ALA A 227 -3.98 -6.42 20.77
N LEU A 228 -4.84 -6.28 19.76
CA LEU A 228 -6.00 -5.40 19.79
C LEU A 228 -7.23 -6.05 20.43
N VAL A 229 -7.53 -7.29 20.06
CA VAL A 229 -8.78 -7.97 20.42
C VAL A 229 -8.59 -9.26 21.23
N GLY A 230 -7.37 -9.62 21.53
CA GLY A 230 -7.00 -10.85 22.22
C GLY A 230 -7.04 -12.09 21.31
N LYS A 231 -6.36 -13.15 21.77
CA LYS A 231 -6.11 -14.36 20.97
C LYS A 231 -7.40 -15.04 20.48
N SER A 232 -8.42 -15.18 21.32
CA SER A 232 -9.66 -15.90 20.95
C SER A 232 -10.40 -15.23 19.80
N VAL A 233 -10.52 -13.88 19.83
CA VAL A 233 -11.16 -13.12 18.74
C VAL A 233 -10.25 -13.12 17.50
N ALA A 234 -8.95 -13.00 17.68
CA ALA A 234 -8.00 -13.08 16.57
C ALA A 234 -8.08 -14.43 15.84
N ASP A 235 -8.11 -15.55 16.59
CA ASP A 235 -8.28 -16.88 15.99
C ASP A 235 -9.57 -16.96 15.16
N ALA A 236 -10.68 -16.39 15.63
CA ALA A 236 -11.94 -16.34 14.90
C ALA A 236 -11.87 -15.42 13.67
N VAL A 237 -11.18 -14.27 13.76
CA VAL A 237 -10.94 -13.37 12.59
C VAL A 237 -10.21 -14.10 11.47
N PHE A 238 -9.21 -14.93 11.80
CA PHE A 238 -8.40 -15.66 10.82
C PHE A 238 -8.94 -17.05 10.47
N ALA A 239 -10.02 -17.52 11.11
CA ALA A 239 -10.59 -18.86 10.85
C ALA A 239 -10.98 -19.07 9.39
N ASN A 240 -11.54 -18.05 8.74
CA ASN A 240 -11.97 -18.07 7.35
C ASN A 240 -11.00 -17.28 6.42
N GLU A 241 -9.72 -17.30 6.73
CA GLU A 241 -8.70 -16.71 5.87
C GLU A 241 -8.66 -17.39 4.50
N VAL A 242 -8.72 -16.60 3.43
CA VAL A 242 -8.59 -17.09 2.04
C VAL A 242 -7.18 -17.59 1.81
N LYS A 243 -7.03 -18.88 1.54
CA LYS A 243 -5.73 -19.53 1.34
C LYS A 243 -5.28 -19.58 -0.11
N HIS A 244 -6.21 -19.44 -1.04
CA HIS A 244 -5.93 -19.57 -2.46
C HIS A 244 -6.63 -18.46 -3.24
N PHE A 245 -5.92 -17.96 -4.22
CA PHE A 245 -6.42 -16.97 -5.16
C PHE A 245 -6.13 -17.46 -6.59
N PRO A 246 -7.16 -17.75 -7.41
CA PRO A 246 -6.96 -18.28 -8.76
C PRO A 246 -6.05 -17.41 -9.62
N GLY A 247 -5.04 -18.02 -10.23
CA GLY A 247 -4.06 -17.34 -11.05
C GLY A 247 -2.90 -16.70 -10.27
N ARG A 248 -2.81 -16.97 -8.97
CA ARG A 248 -1.68 -16.52 -8.11
C ARG A 248 -1.07 -17.70 -7.38
N LEU A 249 0.23 -17.63 -7.12
CA LEU A 249 0.94 -18.59 -6.28
C LEU A 249 0.72 -18.35 -4.79
N GLY A 250 0.28 -17.15 -4.44
CA GLY A 250 -0.04 -16.71 -3.09
C GLY A 250 -0.70 -15.35 -3.12
N ILE A 251 -1.10 -14.85 -1.96
CA ILE A 251 -1.74 -13.55 -1.78
C ILE A 251 -0.72 -12.59 -1.18
N ALA A 252 -0.32 -11.59 -1.95
CA ALA A 252 0.39 -10.45 -1.42
C ALA A 252 -0.62 -9.33 -1.06
N HIS A 253 -0.20 -8.34 -0.27
CA HIS A 253 -1.11 -7.27 0.15
C HIS A 253 -1.77 -6.54 -1.03
N ARG A 254 -1.12 -6.43 -2.18
CA ARG A 254 -1.68 -5.81 -3.39
C ARG A 254 -2.75 -6.66 -4.09
N ASP A 255 -2.85 -7.97 -3.79
CA ASP A 255 -3.89 -8.85 -4.35
C ASP A 255 -5.21 -8.74 -3.59
N VAL A 256 -5.20 -8.16 -2.39
CA VAL A 256 -6.38 -8.06 -1.52
C VAL A 256 -7.57 -7.38 -2.21
N PRO A 257 -7.44 -6.20 -2.87
CA PRO A 257 -8.58 -5.58 -3.53
C PRO A 257 -9.13 -6.42 -4.68
N GLU A 258 -8.27 -7.14 -5.41
CA GLU A 258 -8.68 -8.04 -6.48
C GLU A 258 -9.46 -9.24 -5.92
N ALA A 259 -9.04 -9.79 -4.78
CA ALA A 259 -9.77 -10.88 -4.12
C ALA A 259 -11.19 -10.46 -3.72
N LEU A 260 -11.36 -9.23 -3.23
CA LEU A 260 -12.69 -8.68 -2.94
C LEU A 260 -13.49 -8.43 -4.21
N ALA A 261 -12.90 -7.79 -5.22
CA ALA A 261 -13.59 -7.47 -6.45
C ALA A 261 -14.11 -8.73 -7.18
N ARG A 262 -13.34 -9.80 -7.18
CA ARG A 262 -13.75 -11.09 -7.77
C ARG A 262 -14.65 -11.94 -6.87
N GLY A 263 -14.97 -11.52 -5.67
CA GLY A 263 -15.83 -12.26 -4.76
C GLY A 263 -15.19 -13.46 -4.06
N TYR A 264 -13.84 -13.52 -4.04
CA TYR A 264 -13.13 -14.56 -3.30
C TYR A 264 -13.02 -14.24 -1.81
N ALA A 265 -13.05 -12.96 -1.44
CA ALA A 265 -13.06 -12.48 -0.07
C ALA A 265 -14.22 -11.50 0.17
N ASP A 266 -14.64 -11.40 1.42
CA ASP A 266 -15.68 -10.48 1.88
C ASP A 266 -15.09 -9.25 2.53
N VAL A 267 -13.90 -9.40 3.14
CA VAL A 267 -13.15 -8.35 3.84
C VAL A 267 -11.65 -8.53 3.59
N GLY A 268 -10.92 -7.44 3.52
CA GLY A 268 -9.46 -7.44 3.45
C GLY A 268 -8.84 -6.77 4.66
N LEU A 269 -7.68 -7.25 5.11
CA LEU A 269 -6.88 -6.68 6.19
C LEU A 269 -5.49 -6.32 5.67
N THR A 270 -5.13 -5.04 5.73
CA THR A 270 -3.79 -4.57 5.42
C THR A 270 -3.52 -3.18 6.00
N GLN A 271 -2.46 -2.53 5.55
CA GLN A 271 -2.04 -1.22 6.02
C GLN A 271 -3.04 -0.13 5.61
N TYR A 272 -3.33 0.80 6.53
CA TYR A 272 -4.32 1.87 6.35
C TYR A 272 -4.14 2.67 5.05
N HIS A 273 -2.92 3.14 4.76
CA HIS A 273 -2.65 3.97 3.59
C HIS A 273 -2.90 3.25 2.26
N LEU A 274 -2.68 1.92 2.20
CA LEU A 274 -3.02 1.12 1.01
C LEU A 274 -4.51 1.08 0.77
N ILE A 275 -5.29 0.80 1.80
CA ILE A 275 -6.76 0.76 1.71
C ILE A 275 -7.29 2.14 1.33
N SER A 276 -6.76 3.19 1.95
CA SER A 276 -7.13 4.56 1.61
C SER A 276 -6.86 4.89 0.13
N TYR A 277 -5.72 4.44 -0.40
CA TYR A 277 -5.42 4.56 -1.82
C TYR A 277 -6.43 3.79 -2.69
N TRP A 278 -6.78 2.55 -2.34
CA TRP A 278 -7.75 1.75 -3.09
C TRP A 278 -9.14 2.37 -3.09
N VAL A 279 -9.59 2.88 -1.97
CA VAL A 279 -10.90 3.56 -1.85
C VAL A 279 -10.95 4.84 -2.69
N ARG A 280 -9.86 5.61 -2.75
CA ARG A 280 -9.78 6.78 -3.64
C ARG A 280 -9.73 6.40 -5.11
N THR A 281 -9.04 5.32 -5.44
CA THR A 281 -8.90 4.83 -6.83
C THR A 281 -10.17 4.16 -7.33
N PHE A 282 -10.86 3.44 -6.46
CA PHE A 282 -12.07 2.66 -6.76
C PHE A 282 -13.24 3.01 -5.82
N PRO A 283 -13.72 4.26 -5.83
CA PRO A 283 -14.70 4.74 -4.84
C PRO A 283 -16.07 4.03 -4.94
N ASN A 284 -16.36 3.40 -6.07
CA ASN A 284 -17.58 2.62 -6.28
C ASN A 284 -17.44 1.15 -5.90
N HIS A 285 -16.23 0.69 -5.57
CA HIS A 285 -15.95 -0.72 -5.27
C HIS A 285 -15.74 -0.96 -3.78
N PHE A 286 -15.09 -0.03 -3.08
CA PHE A 286 -14.56 -0.27 -1.74
C PHE A 286 -14.91 0.83 -0.74
N GLU A 287 -14.94 0.42 0.53
CA GLU A 287 -14.98 1.29 1.70
C GLU A 287 -13.88 0.87 2.69
N LEU A 288 -13.31 1.87 3.37
CA LEU A 288 -12.35 1.66 4.44
C LEU A 288 -13.10 1.59 5.77
N VAL A 289 -12.83 0.55 6.54
CA VAL A 289 -13.28 0.42 7.92
C VAL A 289 -12.07 0.54 8.84
N PRO A 290 -11.97 1.60 9.64
CA PRO A 290 -10.86 1.80 10.55
C PRO A 290 -10.91 0.76 11.68
N ILE A 291 -9.73 0.31 12.13
CA ILE A 291 -9.60 -0.55 13.31
C ILE A 291 -9.17 0.34 14.49
N THR A 292 -10.01 0.44 15.50
CA THR A 292 -9.74 1.24 16.69
C THR A 292 -8.45 0.78 17.38
N GLY A 293 -7.54 1.70 17.66
CA GLY A 293 -6.27 1.42 18.32
C GLY A 293 -5.18 0.84 17.42
N ALA A 294 -5.44 0.62 16.14
CA ALA A 294 -4.45 0.07 15.20
C ALA A 294 -3.22 0.98 15.03
N GLU A 295 -3.36 2.28 15.25
CA GLU A 295 -2.29 3.25 15.22
C GLU A 295 -1.19 3.01 16.28
N ARG A 296 -1.47 2.22 17.30
CA ARG A 296 -0.48 1.80 18.32
C ARG A 296 0.54 0.80 17.79
N PHE A 297 0.25 0.19 16.64
CA PHE A 297 1.09 -0.84 15.99
C PHE A 297 1.53 -0.39 14.58
N PRO A 298 2.24 0.75 14.46
CA PRO A 298 2.67 1.25 13.16
C PRO A 298 3.82 0.40 12.62
N VAL A 299 3.87 0.28 11.30
CA VAL A 299 5.07 -0.19 10.60
C VAL A 299 5.95 1.02 10.29
N ARG A 300 7.22 0.96 10.68
CA ARG A 300 8.24 1.97 10.36
C ARG A 300 9.09 1.50 9.19
N ILE A 301 9.46 2.44 8.34
CA ILE A 301 10.28 2.20 7.16
C ILE A 301 11.58 2.98 7.29
N GLY A 302 12.67 2.28 7.04
CA GLY A 302 14.02 2.82 7.06
C GLY A 302 14.55 3.11 5.66
N PHE A 303 15.42 4.10 5.60
CA PHE A 303 16.26 4.45 4.46
C PHE A 303 17.67 3.93 4.74
N ALA A 304 18.14 3.02 3.91
CA ALA A 304 19.47 2.43 4.00
C ALA A 304 20.27 2.77 2.75
N ARG A 305 21.54 3.16 2.95
CA ARG A 305 22.50 3.34 1.87
C ARG A 305 23.20 2.01 1.59
N ILE A 306 23.45 1.75 0.32
CA ILE A 306 24.28 0.62 -0.09
C ILE A 306 25.73 0.96 0.19
N ILE A 307 26.53 -0.02 0.65
CA ILE A 307 27.99 0.10 0.80
C ILE A 307 28.60 0.19 -0.60
N ASP A 308 29.55 1.11 -0.79
CA ASP A 308 30.18 1.39 -2.09
C ASP A 308 29.15 1.62 -3.22
N PRO A 309 28.29 2.64 -3.11
CA PRO A 309 27.27 2.90 -4.11
C PRO A 309 27.92 3.28 -5.45
N LEU A 310 27.26 2.91 -6.56
CA LEU A 310 27.78 3.24 -7.90
C LEU A 310 27.67 4.75 -8.18
N ARG A 311 26.78 5.46 -7.47
CA ARG A 311 26.49 6.88 -7.70
C ARG A 311 26.52 7.70 -6.39
N PRO A 312 27.68 7.79 -5.74
CA PRO A 312 27.78 8.37 -4.37
C PRO A 312 27.33 9.82 -4.29
N ARG A 313 27.59 10.65 -5.32
CA ARG A 313 27.14 12.05 -5.33
C ARG A 313 25.64 12.19 -5.48
N ALA A 314 25.03 11.40 -6.39
CA ALA A 314 23.58 11.40 -6.57
C ALA A 314 22.85 10.83 -5.35
N LEU A 315 23.40 9.78 -4.73
CA LEU A 315 22.92 9.25 -3.46
C LEU A 315 22.91 10.32 -2.36
N LYS A 316 24.03 11.05 -2.20
CA LYS A 316 24.12 12.12 -1.21
C LYS A 316 23.12 13.25 -1.46
N ALA A 317 22.99 13.67 -2.72
CA ALA A 317 22.03 14.69 -3.11
C ALA A 317 20.59 14.24 -2.82
N PHE A 318 20.23 12.99 -3.17
CA PHE A 318 18.91 12.47 -2.90
C PHE A 318 18.62 12.33 -1.41
N ASP A 319 19.57 11.89 -0.62
CA ASP A 319 19.45 11.79 0.82
C ASP A 319 19.13 13.16 1.47
N GLU A 320 19.90 14.20 1.15
CA GLU A 320 19.63 15.56 1.65
C GLU A 320 18.27 16.08 1.22
N PHE A 321 17.91 15.91 -0.06
CA PHE A 321 16.63 16.31 -0.61
C PHE A 321 15.46 15.56 0.04
N PHE A 322 15.58 14.24 0.12
CA PHE A 322 14.51 13.35 0.60
C PHE A 322 14.20 13.64 2.07
N PHE A 323 15.22 13.71 2.92
CA PHE A 323 15.01 14.01 4.34
C PHE A 323 14.54 15.45 4.59
N GLY A 324 14.78 16.36 3.68
CA GLY A 324 14.21 17.71 3.73
C GLY A 324 12.71 17.79 3.38
N ARG A 325 12.12 16.74 2.77
CA ARG A 325 10.76 16.78 2.22
C ARG A 325 9.83 15.65 2.65
N ALA A 326 10.32 14.44 2.75
CA ALA A 326 9.48 13.26 2.92
C ALA A 326 8.57 13.34 4.14
N ARG A 327 9.01 13.99 5.21
CA ARG A 327 8.23 14.20 6.43
C ARG A 327 6.86 14.87 6.16
N ASP A 328 6.82 15.84 5.26
CA ASP A 328 5.59 16.60 4.95
C ASP A 328 4.83 16.02 3.75
N VAL A 329 5.50 15.25 2.90
CA VAL A 329 4.89 14.62 1.74
C VAL A 329 4.16 13.33 2.13
N TYR A 330 4.75 12.44 2.91
CA TYR A 330 4.17 11.15 3.27
C TYR A 330 2.76 11.24 3.89
N PRO A 331 2.47 12.18 4.82
CA PRO A 331 1.12 12.33 5.38
C PRO A 331 0.03 12.65 4.36
N ARG A 332 0.37 13.26 3.21
CA ARG A 332 -0.59 13.52 2.12
C ARG A 332 -1.07 12.23 1.43
N TYR A 333 -0.32 11.14 1.63
CA TYR A 333 -0.63 9.78 1.14
C TYR A 333 -1.09 8.85 2.26
N ASP A 334 -1.67 9.42 3.33
CA ASP A 334 -2.26 8.71 4.47
C ASP A 334 -1.28 7.90 5.34
N PHE A 335 0.00 8.21 5.25
CA PHE A 335 0.95 7.79 6.28
C PHE A 335 0.77 8.63 7.55
N ALA A 336 1.24 8.11 8.68
CA ALA A 336 1.22 8.88 9.92
C ALA A 336 2.27 9.99 9.88
N ARG A 337 1.94 11.15 10.45
CA ARG A 337 2.94 12.19 10.67
C ARG A 337 3.93 11.72 11.74
N MET A 338 5.22 11.89 11.46
CA MET A 338 6.29 11.59 12.41
C MET A 338 6.63 12.84 13.24
N THR A 339 7.00 12.63 14.50
CA THR A 339 7.57 13.71 15.35
C THR A 339 8.98 14.04 14.92
N ASP A 340 9.55 15.11 15.47
CA ASP A 340 10.94 15.51 15.22
C ASP A 340 11.93 14.44 15.69
N GLU A 341 11.62 13.79 16.82
CA GLU A 341 12.45 12.74 17.41
C GLU A 341 12.37 11.42 16.62
N GLU A 342 11.26 11.15 15.96
CA GLU A 342 11.09 9.93 15.16
C GLU A 342 11.69 10.04 13.75
N TYR A 343 11.58 11.23 13.13
CA TYR A 343 12.00 11.43 11.75
C TYR A 343 13.52 11.55 11.65
N GLY A 344 14.13 10.71 10.84
CA GLY A 344 15.59 10.63 10.73
C GLY A 344 16.26 9.85 11.86
N ALA A 345 15.51 9.40 12.87
CA ALA A 345 16.06 8.62 13.96
C ALA A 345 16.64 7.28 13.47
N PRO A 346 17.68 6.75 14.12
CA PRO A 346 18.23 5.45 13.80
C PRO A 346 17.17 4.35 13.97
N MET A 347 17.08 3.46 12.96
CA MET A 347 16.25 2.26 13.05
C MET A 347 17.08 1.15 13.69
N THR A 348 16.67 0.64 14.85
CA THR A 348 17.30 -0.52 15.49
C THR A 348 17.10 -1.77 14.63
N LEU A 349 18.18 -2.39 14.19
CA LEU A 349 18.18 -3.59 13.36
C LEU A 349 18.68 -4.85 14.11
N ASP A 350 18.91 -4.75 15.42
CA ASP A 350 19.39 -5.84 16.27
C ASP A 350 18.31 -6.90 16.55
#